data_efca7902461090a94aed53403ba8c591
#
_entry.id   efca7902461090a94aed53403ba8c591
#
_cell.length_a   1.000
_cell.length_b   1.000
_cell.length_c   1.000
_cell.angle_alpha   90.00
_cell.angle_beta   90.00
_cell.angle_gamma   90.00
#
_symmetry.space_group_name_H-M   'P 1'
#
loop_
_entity.id
_entity.type
_entity.pdbx_description
1 polymer ?
#
loop_
_entity_poly.entity_id
_entity_poly.type
_entity_poly.pdbx_seq_one_letter_code
_entity_poly.pdbx_strand_id
1 'polypeptide(L)'
;LADPTRQAIDVGANKGVYSYALLGHCRQVHAFEPNPKLFRILSGWARKRATLSPVALSDSTGEADLLVPKWPKGYSNQGASLSTIKVSGDHGIVRVKTARLDDLDIRDVGFMKIDVEGAEMAVLDGARKTIARDRPVMLIEIEAVHTGRPLPDMIAEVEGYGYRGMALIGDKLVPLTDIDLDRDQSHVDKSDYLFNFVFYPT
;
A
#
# COMPACT_ATOMS: atom_id res chain seq x y z
N LEU A 1 3.87 11.61 -11.26
CA LEU A 1 4.31 11.00 -10.00
C LEU A 1 5.46 10.01 -10.22
N ALA A 2 5.32 9.11 -11.19
CA ALA A 2 6.32 8.09 -11.51
C ALA A 2 7.41 8.64 -12.45
N ASP A 3 8.62 8.06 -12.37
CA ASP A 3 9.79 8.44 -13.18
C ASP A 3 10.18 7.27 -14.09
N PRO A 4 10.18 7.43 -15.43
CA PRO A 4 10.47 6.36 -16.37
C PRO A 4 11.92 5.83 -16.29
N THR A 5 12.83 6.56 -15.66
CA THR A 5 14.22 6.15 -15.47
C THR A 5 14.43 5.34 -14.19
N ARG A 6 13.47 5.36 -13.26
CA ARG A 6 13.58 4.73 -11.95
C ARG A 6 12.65 3.52 -11.79
N GLN A 7 12.82 2.77 -10.72
CA GLN A 7 12.00 1.61 -10.41
C GLN A 7 10.76 2.01 -9.60
N ALA A 8 9.70 1.20 -9.69
CA ALA A 8 8.50 1.33 -8.88
C ALA A 8 8.23 0.07 -8.06
N ILE A 9 7.63 0.26 -6.89
CA ILE A 9 7.15 -0.80 -6.01
C ILE A 9 5.64 -0.68 -5.86
N ASP A 10 4.92 -1.78 -6.07
CA ASP A 10 3.48 -1.93 -5.88
C ASP A 10 3.25 -2.93 -4.74
N VAL A 11 2.93 -2.41 -3.55
CA VAL A 11 2.72 -3.21 -2.33
C VAL A 11 1.23 -3.41 -2.14
N GLY A 12 0.81 -4.69 -2.07
CA GLY A 12 -0.60 -5.06 -2.13
C GLY A 12 -1.13 -4.98 -3.56
N ALA A 13 -0.37 -5.54 -4.52
CA ALA A 13 -0.64 -5.38 -5.94
C ALA A 13 -1.98 -5.94 -6.40
N ASN A 14 -2.62 -6.80 -5.62
CA ASN A 14 -3.93 -7.39 -5.90
C ASN A 14 -3.95 -8.05 -7.29
N LYS A 15 -4.88 -7.67 -8.18
CA LYS A 15 -4.93 -8.17 -9.57
C LYS A 15 -3.97 -7.42 -10.51
N GLY A 16 -3.30 -6.37 -10.01
CA GLY A 16 -2.25 -5.63 -10.71
C GLY A 16 -2.73 -4.38 -11.46
N VAL A 17 -3.76 -3.69 -10.99
CA VAL A 17 -4.26 -2.46 -11.64
C VAL A 17 -3.17 -1.38 -11.63
N TYR A 18 -2.57 -1.12 -10.46
CA TYR A 18 -1.46 -0.16 -10.35
C TYR A 18 -0.20 -0.70 -11.02
N SER A 19 0.13 -1.97 -10.86
CA SER A 19 1.25 -2.60 -11.59
C SER A 19 1.14 -2.37 -13.09
N TYR A 20 -0.07 -2.53 -13.68
CA TYR A 20 -0.29 -2.30 -15.10
C TYR A 20 -0.04 -0.85 -15.51
N ALA A 21 -0.57 0.11 -14.75
CA ALA A 21 -0.36 1.52 -15.00
C ALA A 21 1.14 1.89 -14.91
N LEU A 22 1.84 1.40 -13.89
CA LEU A 22 3.26 1.68 -13.65
C LEU A 22 4.18 1.15 -14.74
N LEU A 23 3.83 0.04 -15.42
CA LEU A 23 4.64 -0.54 -16.51
C LEU A 23 4.91 0.42 -17.68
N GLY A 24 4.06 1.44 -17.88
CA GLY A 24 4.24 2.47 -18.89
C GLY A 24 5.02 3.70 -18.42
N HIS A 25 5.31 3.79 -17.11
CA HIS A 25 5.83 5.00 -16.47
C HIS A 25 7.06 4.80 -15.59
N CYS A 26 7.58 3.57 -15.51
CA CYS A 26 8.77 3.24 -14.72
C CYS A 26 9.68 2.30 -15.50
N ARG A 27 10.98 2.32 -15.18
CA ARG A 27 11.97 1.41 -15.79
C ARG A 27 11.69 -0.05 -15.47
N GLN A 28 11.28 -0.34 -14.23
CA GLN A 28 10.98 -1.67 -13.70
C GLN A 28 9.90 -1.57 -12.63
N VAL A 29 9.00 -2.54 -12.59
CA VAL A 29 7.97 -2.66 -11.55
C VAL A 29 8.23 -3.92 -10.73
N HIS A 30 8.24 -3.77 -9.39
CA HIS A 30 8.27 -4.85 -8.42
C HIS A 30 6.91 -4.91 -7.72
N ALA A 31 6.15 -5.99 -7.91
CA ALA A 31 4.81 -6.14 -7.37
C ALA A 31 4.77 -7.24 -6.30
N PHE A 32 4.24 -6.89 -5.14
CA PHE A 32 4.12 -7.76 -3.97
C PHE A 32 2.65 -8.04 -3.68
N GLU A 33 2.25 -9.33 -3.73
CA GLU A 33 0.89 -9.75 -3.45
C GLU A 33 0.91 -11.09 -2.70
N PRO A 34 0.60 -11.10 -1.38
CA PRO A 34 0.69 -12.30 -0.56
C PRO A 34 -0.47 -13.28 -0.79
N ASN A 35 -1.66 -12.81 -1.21
CA ASN A 35 -2.81 -13.68 -1.40
C ASN A 35 -2.61 -14.62 -2.61
N PRO A 36 -2.57 -15.96 -2.42
CA PRO A 36 -2.25 -16.88 -3.50
C PRO A 36 -3.23 -16.84 -4.69
N LYS A 37 -4.49 -16.50 -4.43
CA LYS A 37 -5.51 -16.39 -5.50
C LYS A 37 -5.28 -15.16 -6.35
N LEU A 38 -5.01 -14.02 -5.71
CA LEU A 38 -4.72 -12.76 -6.40
C LEU A 38 -3.38 -12.82 -7.11
N PHE A 39 -2.35 -13.37 -6.45
CA PHE A 39 -1.03 -13.59 -7.06
C PHE A 39 -1.09 -14.45 -8.32
N ARG A 40 -1.97 -15.47 -8.36
CA ARG A 40 -2.17 -16.28 -9.56
C ARG A 40 -2.73 -15.44 -10.72
N ILE A 41 -3.69 -14.56 -10.45
CA ILE A 41 -4.27 -13.66 -11.45
C ILE A 41 -3.21 -12.68 -11.95
N LEU A 42 -2.51 -12.01 -11.04
CA LEU A 42 -1.41 -11.10 -11.34
C LEU A 42 -0.34 -11.79 -12.20
N SER A 43 0.12 -12.96 -11.79
CA SER A 43 1.13 -13.75 -12.50
C SER A 43 0.69 -14.16 -13.90
N GLY A 44 -0.60 -14.35 -14.13
CA GLY A 44 -1.14 -14.75 -15.43
C GLY A 44 -0.83 -13.76 -16.55
N TRP A 45 -0.71 -12.49 -16.23
CA TRP A 45 -0.45 -11.46 -17.24
C TRP A 45 0.87 -10.68 -17.01
N ALA A 46 1.31 -10.51 -15.75
CA ALA A 46 2.39 -9.57 -15.42
C ALA A 46 3.78 -10.22 -15.37
N ARG A 47 3.92 -11.54 -15.20
CA ARG A 47 5.22 -12.22 -14.94
C ARG A 47 6.32 -12.01 -15.99
N LYS A 48 5.96 -11.60 -17.21
CA LYS A 48 6.94 -11.26 -18.28
C LYS A 48 7.24 -9.78 -18.35
N ARG A 49 6.57 -8.96 -17.53
CA ARG A 49 6.59 -7.50 -17.61
C ARG A 49 7.04 -6.84 -16.29
N ALA A 50 6.85 -7.53 -15.17
CA ALA A 50 7.21 -7.07 -13.84
C ALA A 50 7.90 -8.18 -13.04
N THR A 51 8.63 -7.82 -12.00
CA THR A 51 9.13 -8.76 -10.98
C THR A 51 8.02 -8.96 -9.95
N LEU A 52 7.57 -10.21 -9.78
CA LEU A 52 6.44 -10.54 -8.92
C LEU A 52 6.92 -11.33 -7.70
N SER A 53 6.40 -11.01 -6.53
CA SER A 53 6.71 -11.69 -5.28
C SER A 53 5.45 -12.05 -4.50
N PRO A 54 5.25 -13.33 -4.10
CA PRO A 54 4.12 -13.77 -3.28
C PRO A 54 4.40 -13.54 -1.78
N VAL A 55 4.86 -12.35 -1.41
CA VAL A 55 5.29 -11.98 -0.06
C VAL A 55 4.52 -10.75 0.38
N ALA A 56 4.11 -10.72 1.64
CA ALA A 56 3.63 -9.49 2.28
C ALA A 56 4.84 -8.66 2.74
N LEU A 57 4.96 -7.43 2.29
CA LEU A 57 5.93 -6.51 2.90
C LEU A 57 5.43 -6.08 4.28
N SER A 58 6.35 -6.01 5.25
CA SER A 58 6.07 -5.70 6.65
C SER A 58 7.34 -5.22 7.35
N ASP A 59 7.25 -4.96 8.65
CA ASP A 59 8.37 -4.58 9.53
C ASP A 59 9.34 -5.73 9.86
N SER A 60 8.94 -6.97 9.58
CA SER A 60 9.70 -8.17 9.92
C SER A 60 9.67 -9.24 8.84
N THR A 61 10.78 -9.96 8.71
CA THR A 61 10.90 -11.12 7.81
C THR A 61 10.52 -12.40 8.55
N GLY A 62 9.61 -13.19 7.97
CA GLY A 62 9.09 -14.41 8.59
C GLY A 62 7.81 -14.91 7.94
N GLU A 63 6.81 -15.20 8.75
CA GLU A 63 5.48 -15.61 8.32
C GLU A 63 4.41 -14.92 9.16
N ALA A 64 3.25 -14.66 8.53
CA ALA A 64 2.09 -14.09 9.19
C ALA A 64 0.79 -14.75 8.68
N ASP A 65 -0.27 -14.55 9.41
CA ASP A 65 -1.61 -14.97 9.02
C ASP A 65 -2.30 -13.84 8.25
N LEU A 66 -2.55 -14.05 6.96
CA LEU A 66 -3.36 -13.17 6.15
C LEU A 66 -4.83 -13.53 6.37
N LEU A 67 -5.59 -12.58 6.91
CA LEU A 67 -7.02 -12.74 7.18
C LEU A 67 -7.81 -12.38 5.93
N VAL A 68 -8.63 -13.31 5.45
CA VAL A 68 -9.45 -13.13 4.24
C VAL A 68 -10.91 -13.07 4.64
N PRO A 69 -11.59 -11.92 4.54
CA PRO A 69 -12.98 -11.77 4.96
C PRO A 69 -13.91 -12.75 4.24
N LYS A 70 -14.86 -13.34 4.96
CA LYS A 70 -15.87 -14.22 4.42
C LYS A 70 -17.20 -13.47 4.29
N TRP A 71 -17.75 -13.49 3.10
CA TRP A 71 -19.02 -12.88 2.75
C TRP A 71 -20.07 -13.97 2.44
N PRO A 72 -21.38 -13.67 2.43
CA PRO A 72 -22.41 -14.67 2.11
C PRO A 72 -22.21 -15.41 0.79
N LYS A 73 -21.52 -14.80 -0.16
CA LYS A 73 -21.19 -15.38 -1.48
C LYS A 73 -19.78 -16.02 -1.55
N GLY A 74 -19.08 -16.16 -0.40
CA GLY A 74 -17.72 -16.72 -0.32
C GLY A 74 -16.70 -15.74 0.22
N TYR A 75 -15.41 -16.04 0.04
CA TYR A 75 -14.30 -15.22 0.54
C TYR A 75 -14.08 -13.97 -0.32
N SER A 76 -13.99 -12.80 0.32
CA SER A 76 -13.59 -11.55 -0.33
C SER A 76 -12.08 -11.41 -0.30
N ASN A 77 -11.43 -11.63 -1.44
CA ASN A 77 -9.98 -11.46 -1.51
C ASN A 77 -9.55 -9.98 -1.57
N GLN A 78 -10.48 -9.04 -1.79
CA GLN A 78 -10.19 -7.61 -1.90
C GLN A 78 -10.01 -6.93 -0.54
N GLY A 79 -10.36 -7.45 0.54
CA GLY A 79 -10.15 -6.88 1.86
C GLY A 79 -9.26 -7.78 2.72
N ALA A 80 -8.40 -8.59 2.10
CA ALA A 80 -7.48 -9.44 2.83
C ALA A 80 -6.38 -8.60 3.48
N SER A 81 -6.14 -8.79 4.79
CA SER A 81 -5.25 -7.97 5.59
C SER A 81 -4.44 -8.79 6.59
N LEU A 82 -3.30 -8.29 6.99
CA LEU A 82 -2.57 -8.74 8.19
C LEU A 82 -3.14 -8.09 9.47
N SER A 83 -3.99 -7.06 9.34
CA SER A 83 -4.60 -6.38 10.48
C SER A 83 -5.80 -7.16 11.02
N THR A 84 -5.79 -7.49 12.30
CA THR A 84 -6.92 -8.11 13.01
C THR A 84 -8.07 -7.12 13.27
N ILE A 85 -7.80 -5.82 13.20
CA ILE A 85 -8.80 -4.76 13.39
C ILE A 85 -9.67 -4.67 12.14
N LYS A 86 -9.07 -4.65 10.95
CA LYS A 86 -9.76 -4.61 9.65
C LYS A 86 -10.71 -5.80 9.47
N VAL A 87 -10.30 -6.98 9.87
CA VAL A 87 -11.06 -8.22 9.68
C VAL A 87 -11.62 -8.71 11.00
N SER A 88 -12.71 -8.10 11.46
CA SER A 88 -13.35 -8.41 12.74
C SER A 88 -14.48 -9.46 12.67
N GLY A 89 -14.83 -9.92 11.47
CA GLY A 89 -15.91 -10.88 11.24
C GLY A 89 -15.42 -12.30 10.91
N ASP A 90 -16.33 -13.12 10.36
CA ASP A 90 -15.98 -14.47 9.87
C ASP A 90 -14.95 -14.35 8.72
N HIS A 91 -13.82 -15.05 8.84
CA HIS A 91 -12.72 -14.98 7.91
C HIS A 91 -12.00 -16.32 7.75
N GLY A 92 -11.33 -16.48 6.61
CA GLY A 92 -10.34 -17.53 6.40
C GLY A 92 -8.95 -17.04 6.74
N ILE A 93 -8.07 -17.96 7.10
CA ILE A 93 -6.66 -17.68 7.39
C ILE A 93 -5.82 -18.31 6.30
N VAL A 94 -4.87 -17.53 5.77
CA VAL A 94 -3.87 -18.00 4.80
C VAL A 94 -2.49 -17.66 5.35
N ARG A 95 -1.67 -18.67 5.64
CA ARG A 95 -0.29 -18.47 6.06
C ARG A 95 0.53 -17.94 4.87
N VAL A 96 1.16 -16.77 5.05
CA VAL A 96 1.95 -16.09 4.02
C VAL A 96 3.33 -15.73 4.55
N LYS A 97 4.29 -15.62 3.64
CA LYS A 97 5.63 -15.12 3.98
C LYS A 97 5.58 -13.60 4.12
N THR A 98 6.36 -13.07 5.08
CA THR A 98 6.63 -11.64 5.22
C THR A 98 8.08 -11.34 4.91
N ALA A 99 8.37 -10.12 4.48
CA ALA A 99 9.72 -9.60 4.33
C ALA A 99 9.75 -8.09 4.59
N ARG A 100 10.91 -7.61 5.03
CA ARG A 100 11.21 -6.18 5.03
C ARG A 100 11.67 -5.80 3.62
N LEU A 101 11.20 -4.66 3.13
CA LEU A 101 11.71 -4.13 1.85
C LEU A 101 13.21 -3.86 1.90
N ASP A 102 13.70 -3.41 3.06
CA ASP A 102 15.12 -3.12 3.29
C ASP A 102 16.05 -4.33 3.21
N ASP A 103 15.51 -5.55 3.31
CA ASP A 103 16.25 -6.81 3.17
C ASP A 103 16.31 -7.31 1.72
N LEU A 104 15.59 -6.63 0.81
CA LEU A 104 15.58 -6.94 -0.62
C LEU A 104 16.56 -6.02 -1.36
N ASP A 105 17.29 -6.57 -2.35
CA ASP A 105 18.23 -5.76 -3.15
C ASP A 105 17.50 -4.99 -4.26
N ILE A 106 16.53 -4.14 -3.86
CA ILE A 106 15.83 -3.22 -4.75
C ILE A 106 16.37 -1.82 -4.50
N ARG A 107 16.82 -1.15 -5.56
CA ARG A 107 17.47 0.15 -5.49
C ARG A 107 16.90 1.11 -6.51
N ASP A 108 17.16 2.41 -6.32
CA ASP A 108 16.72 3.44 -7.25
C ASP A 108 15.20 3.44 -7.42
N VAL A 109 14.50 3.35 -6.27
CA VAL A 109 13.04 3.39 -6.20
C VAL A 109 12.56 4.82 -6.34
N GLY A 110 11.83 5.13 -7.43
CA GLY A 110 11.27 6.46 -7.69
C GLY A 110 9.82 6.61 -7.27
N PHE A 111 9.10 5.48 -7.17
CA PHE A 111 7.69 5.48 -6.81
C PHE A 111 7.34 4.25 -5.97
N MET A 112 6.48 4.43 -4.97
CA MET A 112 5.96 3.35 -4.14
C MET A 112 4.46 3.50 -3.93
N LYS A 113 3.66 2.51 -4.35
CA LYS A 113 2.25 2.36 -3.97
C LYS A 113 2.17 1.43 -2.78
N ILE A 114 1.42 1.82 -1.75
CA ILE A 114 1.15 0.99 -0.57
C ILE A 114 -0.35 0.94 -0.33
N ASP A 115 -0.92 -0.28 -0.35
CA ASP A 115 -2.33 -0.54 -0.13
C ASP A 115 -2.45 -1.97 0.41
N VAL A 116 -2.40 -2.08 1.72
CA VAL A 116 -2.29 -3.36 2.45
C VAL A 116 -3.34 -3.50 3.56
N GLU A 117 -4.36 -2.62 3.50
CA GLU A 117 -5.56 -2.75 4.30
C GLU A 117 -5.31 -2.74 5.83
N GLY A 118 -4.52 -1.76 6.29
CA GLY A 118 -4.26 -1.50 7.70
C GLY A 118 -2.86 -1.93 8.21
N ALA A 119 -1.95 -2.34 7.32
CA ALA A 119 -0.56 -2.66 7.65
C ALA A 119 0.46 -1.68 7.03
N GLU A 120 0.02 -0.50 6.57
CA GLU A 120 0.83 0.49 5.86
C GLU A 120 2.03 0.95 6.68
N MET A 121 1.82 1.22 7.97
CA MET A 121 2.90 1.67 8.87
C MET A 121 3.97 0.59 9.05
N ALA A 122 3.59 -0.69 9.13
CA ALA A 122 4.54 -1.80 9.21
C ALA A 122 5.35 -1.93 7.90
N VAL A 123 4.74 -1.68 6.73
CA VAL A 123 5.47 -1.63 5.45
C VAL A 123 6.50 -0.51 5.46
N LEU A 124 6.13 0.69 5.91
CA LEU A 124 7.03 1.84 6.00
C LEU A 124 8.19 1.57 6.96
N ASP A 125 7.92 0.95 8.11
CA ASP A 125 8.95 0.55 9.08
C ASP A 125 9.95 -0.46 8.49
N GLY A 126 9.46 -1.39 7.67
CA GLY A 126 10.31 -2.33 6.94
C GLY A 126 11.06 -1.73 5.74
N ALA A 127 10.74 -0.49 5.36
CA ALA A 127 11.28 0.22 4.20
C ALA A 127 12.14 1.45 4.55
N ARG A 128 12.42 1.71 5.84
CA ARG A 128 13.07 2.94 6.31
C ARG A 128 14.38 3.29 5.58
N LYS A 129 15.23 2.30 5.35
CA LYS A 129 16.52 2.51 4.64
C LYS A 129 16.29 2.84 3.16
N THR A 130 15.36 2.13 2.53
CA THR A 130 14.99 2.36 1.13
C THR A 130 14.38 3.75 0.95
N ILE A 131 13.45 4.15 1.84
CA ILE A 131 12.82 5.48 1.83
C ILE A 131 13.88 6.58 2.03
N ALA A 132 14.78 6.42 3.01
CA ALA A 132 15.82 7.41 3.29
C ALA A 132 16.84 7.54 2.13
N ARG A 133 17.19 6.42 1.48
CA ARG A 133 18.17 6.38 0.39
C ARG A 133 17.62 6.91 -0.91
N ASP A 134 16.42 6.42 -1.31
CA ASP A 134 15.91 6.60 -2.66
C ASP A 134 14.88 7.75 -2.76
N ARG A 135 14.31 8.17 -1.64
CA ARG A 135 13.34 9.27 -1.58
C ARG A 135 12.20 9.13 -2.61
N PRO A 136 11.49 7.98 -2.68
CA PRO A 136 10.44 7.78 -3.67
C PRO A 136 9.25 8.70 -3.43
N VAL A 137 8.52 9.08 -4.46
CA VAL A 137 7.15 9.55 -4.29
C VAL A 137 6.30 8.36 -3.83
N MET A 138 5.48 8.55 -2.79
CA MET A 138 4.64 7.48 -2.26
C MET A 138 3.16 7.79 -2.47
N LEU A 139 2.40 6.79 -2.93
CA LEU A 139 0.94 6.78 -2.93
C LEU A 139 0.49 5.75 -1.91
N ILE A 140 -0.12 6.20 -0.84
CA ILE A 140 -0.49 5.33 0.28
C ILE A 140 -1.99 5.42 0.52
N GLU A 141 -2.66 4.27 0.56
CA GLU A 141 -4.03 4.17 1.05
C GLU A 141 -3.99 4.08 2.58
N ILE A 142 -4.61 5.06 3.27
CA ILE A 142 -4.64 5.11 4.73
C ILE A 142 -6.07 5.33 5.18
N GLU A 143 -6.58 4.36 5.95
CA GLU A 143 -7.93 4.43 6.52
C GLU A 143 -7.90 4.17 8.03
N ALA A 144 -8.45 5.11 8.81
CA ALA A 144 -8.52 4.99 10.27
C ALA A 144 -9.32 3.75 10.71
N VAL A 145 -10.34 3.36 9.95
CA VAL A 145 -11.18 2.18 10.23
C VAL A 145 -10.42 0.86 10.11
N HIS A 146 -9.30 0.83 9.38
CA HIS A 146 -8.47 -0.38 9.20
C HIS A 146 -7.47 -0.60 10.34
N THR A 147 -7.13 0.46 11.06
CA THR A 147 -6.07 0.47 12.08
C THR A 147 -6.59 0.78 13.48
N GLY A 148 -7.75 1.44 13.58
CA GLY A 148 -8.24 2.02 14.85
C GLY A 148 -7.41 3.21 15.33
N ARG A 149 -6.50 3.75 14.50
CA ARG A 149 -5.66 4.92 14.80
C ARG A 149 -6.24 6.16 14.12
N PRO A 150 -6.13 7.35 14.74
CA PRO A 150 -6.51 8.61 14.10
C PRO A 150 -5.72 8.83 12.81
N LEU A 151 -6.40 9.27 11.74
CA LEU A 151 -5.77 9.56 10.47
C LEU A 151 -4.66 10.63 10.58
N PRO A 152 -4.85 11.75 11.33
CA PRO A 152 -3.80 12.76 11.50
C PRO A 152 -2.49 12.20 12.07
N ASP A 153 -2.58 11.25 13.02
CA ASP A 153 -1.39 10.64 13.63
C ASP A 153 -0.61 9.80 12.62
N MET A 154 -1.31 9.03 11.78
CA MET A 154 -0.68 8.23 10.72
C MET A 154 -0.06 9.09 9.63
N ILE A 155 -0.72 10.18 9.24
CA ILE A 155 -0.17 11.17 8.30
C ILE A 155 1.11 11.80 8.86
N ALA A 156 1.07 12.25 10.13
CA ALA A 156 2.23 12.84 10.79
C ALA A 156 3.42 11.86 10.88
N GLU A 157 3.14 10.56 11.08
CA GLU A 157 4.17 9.52 11.07
C GLU A 157 4.84 9.41 9.70
N VAL A 158 4.07 9.42 8.59
CA VAL A 158 4.64 9.40 7.23
C VAL A 158 5.42 10.69 6.94
N GLU A 159 4.91 11.85 7.33
CA GLU A 159 5.60 13.13 7.17
C GLU A 159 6.91 13.19 7.98
N GLY A 160 6.96 12.47 9.11
CA GLY A 160 8.16 12.31 9.93
C GLY A 160 9.36 11.65 9.21
N TYR A 161 9.13 10.96 8.10
CA TYR A 161 10.20 10.50 7.20
C TYR A 161 10.78 11.61 6.31
N GLY A 162 10.35 12.87 6.47
CA GLY A 162 10.76 14.03 5.67
C GLY A 162 9.95 14.15 4.38
N TYR A 163 8.64 13.97 4.48
CA TYR A 163 7.70 14.07 3.36
C TYR A 163 6.65 15.14 3.62
N ARG A 164 5.99 15.58 2.56
CA ARG A 164 4.80 16.41 2.60
C ARG A 164 3.63 15.65 1.98
N GLY A 165 2.54 15.53 2.73
CA GLY A 165 1.33 14.87 2.30
C GLY A 165 0.43 15.76 1.45
N MET A 166 -0.20 15.16 0.44
CA MET A 166 -1.19 15.77 -0.46
C MET A 166 -2.36 14.80 -0.62
N ALA A 167 -3.58 15.30 -0.81
CA ALA A 167 -4.72 14.51 -1.24
C ALA A 167 -5.14 14.89 -2.66
N LEU A 168 -5.69 13.93 -3.40
CA LEU A 168 -6.29 14.19 -4.70
C LEU A 168 -7.78 14.50 -4.51
N ILE A 169 -8.16 15.75 -4.75
CA ILE A 169 -9.55 16.22 -4.70
C ILE A 169 -9.97 16.65 -6.10
N GLY A 170 -10.87 15.88 -6.71
CA GLY A 170 -11.16 16.01 -8.13
C GLY A 170 -9.93 15.69 -8.97
N ASP A 171 -9.41 16.67 -9.69
CA ASP A 171 -8.21 16.60 -10.53
C ASP A 171 -6.99 17.35 -9.96
N LYS A 172 -7.08 17.82 -8.70
CA LYS A 172 -6.06 18.66 -8.06
C LYS A 172 -5.45 17.98 -6.84
N LEU A 173 -4.13 18.14 -6.70
CA LEU A 173 -3.44 17.80 -5.48
C LEU A 173 -3.51 18.98 -4.51
N VAL A 174 -4.07 18.74 -3.33
CA VAL A 174 -4.27 19.73 -2.26
C VAL A 174 -3.39 19.32 -1.08
N PRO A 175 -2.62 20.27 -0.48
CA PRO A 175 -1.84 19.98 0.73
C PRO A 175 -2.73 19.50 1.87
N LEU A 176 -2.28 18.50 2.62
CA LEU A 176 -3.04 17.97 3.77
C LEU A 176 -3.21 19.02 4.90
N THR A 177 -2.35 20.04 4.93
CA THR A 177 -2.51 21.20 5.83
C THR A 177 -3.78 22.02 5.57
N ASP A 178 -4.36 21.89 4.38
CA ASP A 178 -5.53 22.65 3.94
C ASP A 178 -6.83 21.80 4.01
N ILE A 179 -6.74 20.61 4.62
CA ILE A 179 -7.81 19.60 4.69
C ILE A 179 -8.12 19.30 6.16
N ASP A 180 -9.39 19.16 6.49
CA ASP A 180 -9.87 18.66 7.78
C ASP A 180 -9.90 17.12 7.75
N LEU A 181 -8.77 16.50 8.08
CA LEU A 181 -8.60 15.04 8.03
C LEU A 181 -9.54 14.28 8.97
N ASP A 182 -9.93 14.86 10.11
CA ASP A 182 -10.86 14.24 11.05
C ASP A 182 -12.28 14.17 10.46
N ARG A 183 -12.68 15.19 9.71
CA ARG A 183 -13.97 15.25 9.04
C ARG A 183 -14.02 14.29 7.85
N ASP A 184 -12.96 14.24 7.05
CA ASP A 184 -13.00 13.63 5.72
C ASP A 184 -12.95 12.09 5.73
N GLN A 185 -12.67 11.47 6.90
CA GLN A 185 -12.88 10.03 7.11
C GLN A 185 -14.00 9.70 8.12
N SER A 186 -14.62 10.69 8.77
CA SER A 186 -15.69 10.49 9.76
C SER A 186 -17.11 10.53 9.18
N HIS A 187 -17.31 11.03 7.97
CA HIS A 187 -18.62 11.22 7.36
C HIS A 187 -19.01 10.14 6.36
N VAL A 188 -20.29 9.76 6.43
CA VAL A 188 -20.92 8.66 5.71
C VAL A 188 -21.14 8.96 4.21
N ASP A 189 -20.91 10.17 3.76
CA ASP A 189 -21.04 10.52 2.35
C ASP A 189 -19.79 10.12 1.59
N LYS A 190 -19.88 8.97 0.89
CA LYS A 190 -18.75 8.32 0.20
C LYS A 190 -18.15 9.15 -0.94
N SER A 191 -18.79 10.25 -1.36
CA SER A 191 -18.27 11.10 -2.44
C SER A 191 -17.03 11.89 -2.03
N ASP A 192 -16.87 12.19 -0.74
CA ASP A 192 -15.82 13.04 -0.19
C ASP A 192 -14.82 12.27 0.70
N TYR A 193 -14.97 10.94 0.79
CA TYR A 193 -14.12 10.10 1.63
C TYR A 193 -12.72 9.97 1.06
N LEU A 194 -11.73 10.53 1.77
CA LEU A 194 -10.33 10.52 1.38
C LEU A 194 -9.60 9.32 1.99
N PHE A 195 -8.99 8.50 1.15
CA PHE A 195 -8.21 7.33 1.57
C PHE A 195 -6.89 7.17 0.81
N ASN A 196 -6.71 7.85 -0.32
CA ASN A 196 -5.47 7.84 -1.09
C ASN A 196 -4.71 9.16 -0.91
N PHE A 197 -3.51 9.07 -0.38
CA PHE A 197 -2.64 10.21 -0.11
C PHE A 197 -1.33 10.09 -0.88
N VAL A 198 -0.87 11.21 -1.44
CA VAL A 198 0.40 11.30 -2.15
C VAL A 198 1.42 12.02 -1.27
N PHE A 199 2.56 11.41 -1.05
CA PHE A 199 3.64 11.96 -0.26
C PHE A 199 4.86 12.26 -1.14
N TYR A 200 5.27 13.54 -1.13
CA TYR A 200 6.46 14.01 -1.83
C TYR A 200 7.60 14.21 -0.85
N PRO A 201 8.85 13.81 -1.20
CA PRO A 201 10.01 14.12 -0.40
C PRO A 201 10.25 15.63 -0.33
N THR A 202 10.58 16.15 0.88
CA THR A 202 10.87 17.58 1.15
C THR A 202 12.35 17.87 1.05
#